data_d22e4a6e2bed30ad1c0c9999efb1a5d4
#
_entry.id   d22e4a6e2bed30ad1c0c9999efb1a5d4
#
_cell.length_a   1.000
_cell.length_b   1.000
_cell.length_c   1.000
_cell.angle_alpha   90.00
_cell.angle_beta   90.00
_cell.angle_gamma   90.00
#
_symmetry.space_group_name_H-M   'P 1'
#
loop_
_entity.id
_entity.type
_entity.pdbx_description
1 polymer ?
#
loop_
_entity_poly.entity_id
_entity_poly.type
_entity_poly.pdbx_seq_one_letter_code
_entity_poly.pdbx_strand_id
1 'polypeptide(L)'
;MNLIGQQRRMDYPDYGTIDVYAYNGVSVDDTFQKIAQEIPWYQFGWNHNHLELILAGKAGHSLLSALIADNPTFVVGFLGSNDFMNRVMGRGTIMEGIPTLGLLDEIDPLDARGMRPQHLFYNDFKTVVSAIAATGAGMCFGTLPLLPDIPGILNKQELTEFIGPNPMPDDCHTNYTVAAAVYGGLKGPEIFADDRNYYTPDELQTINDAITGYNNTIRELAAHPDHPFAVAETPIQMPEIIQGTLRVNGWRISHRIFINNLGKPRASIMTTDGVHMTDIGNALCAQVYIRAINDYYGTNIPELTEAQLTAILNNDPFVDNDG
;
A
#
# COMPACT_ATOMS: atom_id res chain seq x y z
N MET A 1 8.37 -12.56 -5.51
CA MET A 1 8.63 -11.13 -5.26
C MET A 1 9.27 -10.83 -3.90
N ASN A 2 8.95 -11.55 -2.82
CA ASN A 2 9.57 -11.30 -1.51
C ASN A 2 11.06 -11.64 -1.38
N LEU A 3 11.60 -12.48 -2.24
CA LEU A 3 13.03 -12.78 -2.28
C LEU A 3 13.90 -11.54 -2.59
N ILE A 4 13.39 -10.59 -3.37
CA ILE A 4 14.12 -9.36 -3.73
C ILE A 4 14.27 -8.44 -2.51
N GLY A 5 13.24 -8.32 -1.68
CA GLY A 5 13.30 -7.51 -0.46
C GLY A 5 14.24 -8.09 0.59
N GLN A 6 14.30 -9.42 0.71
CA GLN A 6 15.23 -10.09 1.63
C GLN A 6 16.67 -10.07 1.13
N GLN A 7 16.88 -10.24 -0.18
CA GLN A 7 18.22 -10.15 -0.77
C GLN A 7 18.80 -8.75 -0.57
N ARG A 8 18.00 -7.69 -0.75
CA ARG A 8 18.41 -6.31 -0.43
C ARG A 8 18.76 -6.12 1.05
N ARG A 9 18.04 -6.74 1.97
CA ARG A 9 18.34 -6.66 3.40
C ARG A 9 19.66 -7.35 3.76
N MET A 10 20.05 -8.39 3.03
CA MET A 10 21.34 -9.08 3.20
C MET A 10 22.50 -8.37 2.50
N ASP A 11 22.23 -7.62 1.42
CA ASP A 11 23.25 -6.94 0.62
C ASP A 11 23.64 -5.54 1.14
N TYR A 12 22.91 -5.01 2.16
CA TYR A 12 23.18 -3.69 2.76
C TYR A 12 23.41 -3.78 4.28
N PRO A 13 24.51 -4.39 4.72
CA PRO A 13 24.82 -4.53 6.15
C PRO A 13 25.16 -3.21 6.86
N ASP A 14 25.42 -2.12 6.13
CA ASP A 14 25.94 -0.86 6.67
C ASP A 14 24.85 0.21 6.93
N TYR A 15 23.62 0.00 6.46
CA TYR A 15 22.48 0.80 6.94
C TYR A 15 22.08 0.19 8.28
N GLY A 16 22.37 0.88 9.38
CA GLY A 16 22.01 0.46 10.72
C GLY A 16 20.58 -0.12 10.75
N THR A 17 20.30 -0.99 11.69
CA THR A 17 19.06 -1.77 11.77
C THR A 17 17.83 -0.88 11.60
N ILE A 18 17.33 -0.77 10.37
CA ILE A 18 16.00 -0.24 10.12
C ILE A 18 15.05 -1.39 10.44
N ASP A 19 14.37 -1.28 11.57
CA ASP A 19 13.41 -2.28 11.98
C ASP A 19 12.12 -2.07 11.20
N VAL A 20 11.86 -2.97 10.24
CA VAL A 20 10.64 -2.97 9.44
C VAL A 20 9.70 -4.04 9.97
N TYR A 21 8.56 -3.61 10.51
CA TYR A 21 7.48 -4.47 11.00
C TYR A 21 6.28 -4.40 10.06
N ALA A 22 6.44 -4.93 8.85
CA ALA A 22 5.39 -4.96 7.85
C ALA A 22 5.50 -6.18 6.94
N TYR A 23 4.36 -6.73 6.53
CA TYR A 23 4.26 -7.76 5.49
C TYR A 23 3.00 -7.54 4.64
N ASN A 24 2.95 -8.17 3.46
CA ASN A 24 1.82 -8.04 2.56
C ASN A 24 0.54 -8.60 3.17
N GLY A 25 -0.57 -7.88 3.01
CA GLY A 25 -1.90 -8.32 3.44
C GLY A 25 -2.20 -8.11 4.92
N VAL A 26 -1.31 -7.44 5.70
CA VAL A 26 -1.57 -7.18 7.11
C VAL A 26 -2.65 -6.11 7.29
N SER A 27 -3.73 -6.43 8.00
CA SER A 27 -4.73 -5.48 8.50
C SER A 27 -4.30 -4.87 9.84
N VAL A 28 -5.02 -3.86 10.34
CA VAL A 28 -4.65 -3.23 11.61
C VAL A 28 -4.69 -4.23 12.77
N ASP A 29 -5.72 -5.06 12.87
CA ASP A 29 -5.84 -6.08 13.92
C ASP A 29 -4.79 -7.20 13.80
N ASP A 30 -4.38 -7.57 12.60
CA ASP A 30 -3.32 -8.56 12.39
C ASP A 30 -2.00 -8.15 13.06
N THR A 31 -1.74 -6.85 13.20
CA THR A 31 -0.50 -6.34 13.80
C THR A 31 -0.31 -6.80 15.25
N PHE A 32 -1.38 -7.07 15.97
CA PHE A 32 -1.33 -7.50 17.38
C PHE A 32 -1.98 -8.86 17.63
N GLN A 33 -2.84 -9.37 16.74
CA GLN A 33 -3.50 -10.66 16.92
C GLN A 33 -2.66 -11.83 16.37
N LYS A 34 -2.01 -11.66 15.21
CA LYS A 34 -1.18 -12.70 14.63
C LYS A 34 0.16 -12.83 15.36
N ILE A 35 0.44 -14.02 15.89
CA ILE A 35 1.66 -14.34 16.63
C ILE A 35 2.56 -15.21 15.76
N ALA A 36 3.83 -14.81 15.60
CA ALA A 36 4.82 -15.58 14.89
C ALA A 36 5.11 -16.91 15.58
N GLN A 37 5.23 -17.97 14.81
CA GLN A 37 5.58 -19.32 15.29
C GLN A 37 7.04 -19.65 14.94
N GLU A 38 7.65 -20.54 15.70
CA GLU A 38 8.94 -21.14 15.30
C GLU A 38 8.72 -22.10 14.14
N ILE A 39 9.19 -21.71 12.97
CA ILE A 39 9.15 -22.55 11.78
C ILE A 39 10.60 -22.90 11.39
N PRO A 40 10.97 -24.19 11.38
CA PRO A 40 12.28 -24.58 10.88
C PRO A 40 12.52 -24.08 9.45
N TRP A 41 13.70 -23.54 9.17
CA TRP A 41 14.04 -22.92 7.88
C TRP A 41 13.74 -23.78 6.65
N TYR A 42 13.82 -25.11 6.76
CA TYR A 42 13.53 -26.07 5.68
C TYR A 42 12.02 -26.25 5.42
N GLN A 43 11.15 -25.72 6.28
CA GLN A 43 9.69 -25.71 6.10
C GLN A 43 9.18 -24.40 5.50
N PHE A 44 10.06 -23.43 5.23
CA PHE A 44 9.70 -22.22 4.49
C PHE A 44 9.36 -22.59 3.04
N GLY A 45 8.11 -22.92 2.81
CA GLY A 45 7.51 -23.08 1.49
C GLY A 45 6.75 -21.81 1.07
N TRP A 46 6.27 -21.82 -0.17
CA TRP A 46 5.52 -20.70 -0.76
C TRP A 46 4.24 -20.30 -0.01
N ASN A 47 3.78 -21.13 0.93
CA ASN A 47 2.54 -20.97 1.70
C ASN A 47 2.78 -20.53 3.16
N HIS A 48 4.00 -20.19 3.54
CA HIS A 48 4.27 -19.76 4.91
C HIS A 48 4.13 -18.25 5.08
N ASN A 49 3.53 -17.89 6.19
CA ASN A 49 3.22 -16.54 6.58
C ASN A 49 4.47 -15.66 6.53
N HIS A 50 4.37 -14.54 5.83
CA HIS A 50 5.41 -13.52 5.78
C HIS A 50 5.79 -13.01 7.18
N LEU A 51 4.89 -13.17 8.16
CA LEU A 51 5.10 -12.81 9.55
C LEU A 51 6.33 -13.50 10.15
N GLU A 52 6.48 -14.83 9.96
CA GLU A 52 7.60 -15.59 10.52
C GLU A 52 8.93 -15.20 9.89
N LEU A 53 8.92 -14.76 8.62
CA LEU A 53 10.11 -14.25 7.94
C LEU A 53 10.54 -12.90 8.48
N ILE A 54 9.59 -12.00 8.75
CA ILE A 54 9.87 -10.65 9.27
C ILE A 54 10.28 -10.73 10.73
N LEU A 55 9.61 -11.58 11.51
CA LEU A 55 9.91 -11.80 12.91
C LEU A 55 10.88 -12.97 13.15
N ALA A 56 11.75 -13.28 12.19
CA ALA A 56 12.75 -14.35 12.35
C ALA A 56 13.55 -14.15 13.64
N GLY A 57 13.49 -15.14 14.54
CA GLY A 57 14.10 -15.08 15.86
C GLY A 57 13.25 -14.37 16.94
N LYS A 58 12.04 -13.92 16.62
CA LYS A 58 11.07 -13.32 17.54
C LYS A 58 9.78 -14.16 17.64
N ALA A 59 9.91 -15.48 17.66
CA ALA A 59 8.75 -16.38 17.86
C ALA A 59 8.01 -16.03 19.17
N GLY A 60 6.69 -16.12 19.13
CA GLY A 60 5.84 -15.72 20.25
C GLY A 60 5.47 -14.22 20.26
N HIS A 61 5.99 -13.43 19.32
CA HIS A 61 5.63 -12.03 19.17
C HIS A 61 4.65 -11.80 18.00
N SER A 62 3.78 -10.82 18.16
CA SER A 62 3.10 -10.15 17.05
C SER A 62 4.00 -9.04 16.49
N LEU A 63 3.63 -8.43 15.34
CA LEU A 63 4.35 -7.26 14.82
C LEU A 63 4.42 -6.14 15.86
N LEU A 64 3.31 -5.83 16.51
CA LEU A 64 3.23 -4.78 17.53
C LEU A 64 4.07 -5.12 18.76
N SER A 65 3.95 -6.35 19.29
CA SER A 65 4.74 -6.73 20.46
C SER A 65 6.24 -6.81 20.19
N ALA A 66 6.65 -7.19 19.01
CA ALA A 66 8.04 -7.19 18.57
C ALA A 66 8.60 -5.76 18.42
N LEU A 67 7.81 -4.85 17.82
CA LEU A 67 8.15 -3.43 17.72
C LEU A 67 8.34 -2.81 19.12
N ILE A 68 7.42 -3.08 20.03
CA ILE A 68 7.51 -2.57 21.42
C ILE A 68 8.73 -3.14 22.15
N ALA A 69 9.03 -4.43 21.94
CA ALA A 69 10.20 -5.07 22.57
C ALA A 69 11.54 -4.46 22.12
N ASP A 70 11.59 -3.88 20.92
CA ASP A 70 12.78 -3.18 20.42
C ASP A 70 12.93 -1.75 20.98
N ASN A 71 11.99 -1.32 21.83
CA ASN A 71 12.01 -0.03 22.51
C ASN A 71 12.21 1.16 21.56
N PRO A 72 11.30 1.38 20.60
CA PRO A 72 11.45 2.41 19.57
C PRO A 72 11.44 3.81 20.21
N THR A 73 12.18 4.73 19.60
CA THR A 73 12.12 6.16 19.96
C THR A 73 11.15 6.92 19.06
N PHE A 74 10.89 6.41 17.85
CA PHE A 74 9.95 6.96 16.89
C PHE A 74 9.40 5.86 15.99
N VAL A 75 8.10 5.93 15.65
CA VAL A 75 7.42 4.98 14.77
C VAL A 75 6.78 5.72 13.61
N VAL A 76 7.10 5.31 12.38
CA VAL A 76 6.40 5.74 11.17
C VAL A 76 5.52 4.58 10.70
N GLY A 77 4.23 4.86 10.50
CA GLY A 77 3.25 3.83 10.15
C GLY A 77 2.39 4.20 8.96
N PHE A 78 2.06 3.18 8.16
CA PHE A 78 1.03 3.21 7.13
C PHE A 78 0.19 1.96 7.31
N LEU A 79 -0.94 2.09 7.99
CA LEU A 79 -1.81 0.97 8.40
C LEU A 79 -3.25 1.21 7.96
N GLY A 80 -3.96 0.14 7.64
CA GLY A 80 -5.38 0.16 7.31
C GLY A 80 -5.68 -0.01 5.82
N SER A 81 -4.68 0.01 4.93
CA SER A 81 -4.92 -0.24 3.50
C SER A 81 -5.55 -1.60 3.26
N ASN A 82 -5.09 -2.64 3.95
CA ASN A 82 -5.61 -3.99 3.78
C ASN A 82 -7.00 -4.20 4.41
N ASP A 83 -7.44 -3.30 5.27
CA ASP A 83 -8.80 -3.30 5.85
C ASP A 83 -9.90 -3.01 4.79
N PHE A 84 -9.52 -2.52 3.60
CA PHE A 84 -10.40 -2.37 2.43
C PHE A 84 -9.83 -2.93 1.13
N MET A 85 -8.50 -2.97 0.96
CA MET A 85 -7.86 -3.40 -0.30
C MET A 85 -8.17 -4.84 -0.68
N ASN A 86 -8.34 -5.74 0.29
CA ASN A 86 -8.74 -7.11 0.04
C ASN A 86 -10.05 -7.17 -0.76
N ARG A 87 -11.03 -6.31 -0.41
CA ARG A 87 -12.28 -6.19 -1.18
C ARG A 87 -12.03 -5.62 -2.58
N VAL A 88 -11.16 -4.62 -2.66
CA VAL A 88 -10.87 -3.92 -3.93
C VAL A 88 -10.13 -4.83 -4.91
N MET A 89 -9.09 -5.50 -4.47
CA MET A 89 -8.25 -6.33 -5.35
C MET A 89 -8.83 -7.73 -5.60
N GLY A 90 -9.67 -8.24 -4.69
CA GLY A 90 -10.32 -9.54 -4.81
C GLY A 90 -11.53 -9.57 -5.74
N ARG A 91 -11.96 -8.42 -6.30
CA ARG A 91 -13.09 -8.38 -7.22
C ARG A 91 -12.71 -8.86 -8.61
N GLY A 92 -13.54 -9.69 -9.21
CA GLY A 92 -13.45 -10.10 -10.59
C GLY A 92 -13.58 -11.60 -10.81
N THR A 93 -14.28 -11.99 -11.88
CA THR A 93 -14.49 -13.39 -12.28
C THR A 93 -13.21 -14.11 -12.70
N ILE A 94 -12.12 -13.39 -12.88
CA ILE A 94 -10.80 -13.95 -13.18
C ILE A 94 -10.26 -14.78 -12.03
N MET A 95 -10.62 -14.41 -10.81
CA MET A 95 -10.21 -15.14 -9.61
C MET A 95 -10.97 -16.45 -9.45
N GLU A 96 -12.10 -16.64 -10.16
CA GLU A 96 -12.84 -17.88 -10.19
C GLU A 96 -12.07 -18.93 -11.00
N GLY A 97 -11.53 -19.94 -10.32
CA GLY A 97 -10.85 -21.09 -10.95
C GLY A 97 -9.36 -20.91 -11.23
N ILE A 98 -8.73 -19.81 -10.83
CA ILE A 98 -7.28 -19.81 -10.67
C ILE A 98 -7.00 -20.45 -9.30
N PRO A 99 -6.15 -21.53 -9.25
CA PRO A 99 -5.67 -22.01 -7.96
C PRO A 99 -4.93 -20.84 -7.32
N THR A 100 -5.64 -20.09 -6.49
CA THR A 100 -5.08 -19.00 -5.75
C THR A 100 -3.99 -19.60 -4.88
N LEU A 101 -2.83 -18.97 -4.84
CA LEU A 101 -1.69 -19.35 -4.01
C LEU A 101 -2.06 -19.25 -2.51
N GLY A 102 -3.21 -19.74 -2.09
CA GLY A 102 -3.68 -19.81 -0.71
C GLY A 102 -3.96 -18.44 -0.03
N LEU A 103 -3.66 -17.34 -0.69
CA LEU A 103 -3.79 -15.99 -0.13
C LEU A 103 -5.19 -15.39 -0.33
N LEU A 104 -6.00 -15.93 -1.24
CA LEU A 104 -7.30 -15.38 -1.63
C LEU A 104 -8.47 -16.33 -1.38
N ASP A 105 -8.22 -17.56 -0.94
CA ASP A 105 -9.26 -18.57 -0.71
C ASP A 105 -10.19 -18.23 0.48
N GLU A 106 -9.80 -17.27 1.32
CA GLU A 106 -10.60 -16.80 2.46
C GLU A 106 -11.40 -15.52 2.15
N ILE A 107 -11.23 -14.94 0.96
CA ILE A 107 -11.91 -13.69 0.59
C ILE A 107 -13.06 -14.04 -0.34
N ASP A 108 -14.30 -14.00 0.18
CA ASP A 108 -15.48 -13.97 -0.67
C ASP A 108 -15.54 -12.63 -1.40
N PRO A 109 -15.25 -12.57 -2.73
CA PRO A 109 -15.23 -11.32 -3.47
C PRO A 109 -16.60 -10.63 -3.54
N LEU A 110 -17.67 -11.34 -3.19
CA LEU A 110 -19.04 -10.83 -3.18
C LEU A 110 -19.48 -10.35 -1.79
N ASP A 111 -18.68 -10.60 -0.75
CA ASP A 111 -19.06 -10.25 0.61
C ASP A 111 -18.74 -8.78 0.93
N ALA A 112 -19.77 -8.01 1.24
CA ALA A 112 -19.64 -6.68 1.83
C ALA A 112 -18.80 -6.67 3.14
N ARG A 113 -18.53 -7.85 3.70
CA ARG A 113 -17.74 -8.09 4.90
C ARG A 113 -16.22 -7.95 4.68
N GLY A 114 -15.75 -7.76 3.45
CA GLY A 114 -14.32 -7.57 3.17
C GLY A 114 -13.75 -6.22 3.62
N MET A 115 -14.59 -5.27 4.05
CA MET A 115 -14.14 -4.00 4.66
C MET A 115 -14.32 -4.07 6.17
N ARG A 116 -13.27 -3.66 6.92
CA ARG A 116 -13.32 -3.62 8.37
C ARG A 116 -14.44 -2.67 8.84
N PRO A 117 -15.40 -3.09 9.69
CA PRO A 117 -16.39 -2.18 10.26
C PRO A 117 -15.72 -1.01 11.00
N GLN A 118 -16.24 0.22 10.82
CA GLN A 118 -15.65 1.46 11.34
C GLN A 118 -15.28 1.40 12.83
N HIS A 119 -16.18 0.86 13.66
CA HIS A 119 -15.96 0.77 15.10
C HIS A 119 -14.87 -0.24 15.48
N LEU A 120 -14.68 -1.29 14.68
CA LEU A 120 -13.59 -2.25 14.87
C LEU A 120 -12.27 -1.63 14.45
N PHE A 121 -12.22 -0.97 13.28
CA PHE A 121 -11.04 -0.23 12.84
C PHE A 121 -10.59 0.79 13.88
N TYR A 122 -11.53 1.56 14.46
CA TYR A 122 -11.24 2.52 15.53
C TYR A 122 -10.58 1.83 16.73
N ASN A 123 -11.16 0.74 17.24
CA ASN A 123 -10.66 0.03 18.40
C ASN A 123 -9.28 -0.58 18.14
N ASP A 124 -9.10 -1.15 16.96
CA ASP A 124 -7.85 -1.79 16.57
C ASP A 124 -6.73 -0.73 16.42
N PHE A 125 -6.99 0.35 15.69
CA PHE A 125 -6.03 1.43 15.51
C PHE A 125 -5.68 2.09 16.84
N LYS A 126 -6.67 2.32 17.72
CA LYS A 126 -6.46 2.81 19.08
C LYS A 126 -5.56 1.88 19.90
N THR A 127 -5.75 0.56 19.77
CA THR A 127 -4.89 -0.44 20.43
C THR A 127 -3.43 -0.26 20.02
N VAL A 128 -3.17 -0.12 18.71
CA VAL A 128 -1.82 0.07 18.17
C VAL A 128 -1.20 1.35 18.70
N VAL A 129 -1.86 2.50 18.52
CA VAL A 129 -1.27 3.81 18.90
C VAL A 129 -1.09 3.95 20.40
N SER A 130 -2.03 3.41 21.21
CA SER A 130 -1.91 3.43 22.67
C SER A 130 -0.73 2.59 23.15
N ALA A 131 -0.51 1.43 22.56
CA ALA A 131 0.61 0.55 22.91
C ALA A 131 1.97 1.19 22.54
N ILE A 132 2.07 1.87 21.40
CA ILE A 132 3.27 2.60 21.02
C ILE A 132 3.48 3.81 21.93
N ALA A 133 2.43 4.59 22.22
CA ALA A 133 2.51 5.74 23.12
C ALA A 133 3.00 5.35 24.52
N ALA A 134 2.62 4.18 25.02
CA ALA A 134 3.06 3.66 26.32
C ALA A 134 4.59 3.45 26.39
N THR A 135 5.30 3.33 25.26
CA THR A 135 6.77 3.27 25.24
C THR A 135 7.43 4.64 25.35
N GLY A 136 6.67 5.73 25.14
CA GLY A 136 7.19 7.09 25.05
C GLY A 136 7.71 7.45 23.64
N ALA A 137 7.53 6.58 22.65
CA ALA A 137 7.95 6.85 21.28
C ALA A 137 7.08 7.95 20.62
N GLY A 138 7.70 8.81 19.81
CA GLY A 138 6.99 9.66 18.86
C GLY A 138 6.36 8.83 17.73
N MET A 139 5.32 9.36 17.10
CA MET A 139 4.61 8.63 16.04
C MET A 139 4.22 9.54 14.88
N CYS A 140 4.20 8.97 13.67
CA CYS A 140 3.60 9.58 12.49
C CYS A 140 2.88 8.50 11.67
N PHE A 141 1.58 8.68 11.43
CA PHE A 141 0.81 7.75 10.60
C PHE A 141 0.25 8.46 9.36
N GLY A 142 0.24 7.72 8.24
CA GLY A 142 -0.32 8.21 6.98
C GLY A 142 -1.82 7.96 6.88
N THR A 143 -2.55 8.88 6.23
CA THR A 143 -3.93 8.66 5.82
C THR A 143 -4.00 7.74 4.59
N LEU A 144 -5.12 7.04 4.46
CA LEU A 144 -5.37 6.06 3.41
C LEU A 144 -5.85 6.73 2.12
N PRO A 145 -5.44 6.22 0.96
CA PRO A 145 -5.86 6.75 -0.33
C PRO A 145 -7.33 6.45 -0.63
N LEU A 146 -8.02 7.39 -1.27
CA LEU A 146 -9.37 7.19 -1.79
C LEU A 146 -9.31 6.50 -3.18
N LEU A 147 -10.33 5.69 -3.48
CA LEU A 147 -10.57 5.30 -4.86
C LEU A 147 -11.26 6.48 -5.58
N PRO A 148 -11.08 6.74 -6.86
CA PRO A 148 -10.27 6.06 -7.87
C PRO A 148 -8.83 6.59 -7.99
N ASP A 149 -8.36 7.40 -7.03
CA ASP A 149 -7.02 8.01 -7.09
C ASP A 149 -5.88 6.98 -6.84
N ILE A 150 -6.24 5.72 -6.57
CA ILE A 150 -5.26 4.63 -6.51
C ILE A 150 -4.91 4.23 -7.95
N PRO A 151 -3.62 4.25 -8.34
CA PRO A 151 -3.20 3.97 -9.73
C PRO A 151 -3.63 2.60 -10.27
N GLY A 152 -3.82 1.62 -9.40
CA GLY A 152 -4.35 0.30 -9.77
C GLY A 152 -5.85 0.24 -10.03
N ILE A 153 -6.57 1.36 -9.90
CA ILE A 153 -8.00 1.48 -10.20
C ILE A 153 -8.15 2.29 -11.48
N LEU A 154 -8.55 1.61 -12.55
CA LEU A 154 -8.61 2.16 -13.90
C LEU A 154 -10.03 2.59 -14.25
N ASN A 155 -10.20 3.82 -14.72
CA ASN A 155 -11.46 4.24 -15.33
C ASN A 155 -11.59 3.68 -16.76
N LYS A 156 -12.74 3.87 -17.39
CA LYS A 156 -13.03 3.39 -18.74
C LYS A 156 -12.01 3.84 -19.77
N GLN A 157 -11.56 5.10 -19.73
CA GLN A 157 -10.59 5.63 -20.68
C GLN A 157 -9.23 4.95 -20.51
N GLU A 158 -8.73 4.86 -19.28
CA GLU A 158 -7.47 4.21 -18.95
C GLU A 158 -7.47 2.73 -19.32
N LEU A 159 -8.60 2.05 -19.03
CA LEU A 159 -8.80 0.66 -19.45
C LEU A 159 -8.75 0.52 -20.97
N THR A 160 -9.42 1.42 -21.70
CA THR A 160 -9.43 1.39 -23.17
C THR A 160 -8.04 1.67 -23.78
N GLU A 161 -7.28 2.57 -23.18
CA GLU A 161 -5.87 2.81 -23.56
C GLU A 161 -5.00 1.56 -23.33
N PHE A 162 -5.32 0.77 -22.30
CA PHE A 162 -4.53 -0.38 -21.89
C PHE A 162 -4.85 -1.67 -22.67
N ILE A 163 -6.14 -2.00 -22.85
CA ILE A 163 -6.57 -3.26 -23.47
C ILE A 163 -7.36 -3.09 -24.78
N GLY A 164 -7.60 -1.86 -25.23
CA GLY A 164 -8.46 -1.55 -26.38
C GLY A 164 -9.95 -1.47 -26.04
N PRO A 165 -10.82 -1.45 -27.05
CA PRO A 165 -12.28 -1.36 -26.89
C PRO A 165 -12.82 -2.50 -25.99
N ASN A 166 -13.69 -2.14 -25.04
CA ASN A 166 -14.28 -3.05 -24.08
C ASN A 166 -15.70 -2.60 -23.69
N PRO A 167 -16.57 -3.47 -23.16
CA PRO A 167 -17.97 -3.15 -22.86
C PRO A 167 -18.21 -2.52 -21.46
N MET A 168 -17.15 -2.25 -20.64
CA MET A 168 -17.34 -1.59 -19.34
C MET A 168 -18.10 -0.26 -19.52
N PRO A 169 -19.06 0.09 -18.64
CA PRO A 169 -19.70 1.41 -18.68
C PRO A 169 -18.73 2.57 -18.46
N ASP A 170 -19.04 3.76 -18.98
CA ASP A 170 -18.12 4.91 -19.04
C ASP A 170 -17.83 5.50 -17.64
N ASP A 171 -18.74 5.40 -16.71
CA ASP A 171 -18.65 5.92 -15.33
C ASP A 171 -18.11 4.87 -14.32
N CYS A 172 -17.80 3.67 -14.81
CA CYS A 172 -17.28 2.58 -13.99
C CYS A 172 -15.76 2.53 -13.96
N HIS A 173 -15.24 1.81 -12.96
CA HIS A 173 -13.81 1.57 -12.77
C HIS A 173 -13.55 0.08 -12.55
N THR A 174 -12.36 -0.36 -12.91
CA THR A 174 -11.92 -1.74 -12.66
C THR A 174 -10.56 -1.76 -11.96
N ASN A 175 -10.23 -2.88 -11.32
CA ASN A 175 -8.90 -3.04 -10.77
C ASN A 175 -7.92 -3.53 -11.85
N TYR A 176 -6.66 -3.17 -11.65
CA TYR A 176 -5.57 -3.52 -12.56
C TYR A 176 -5.42 -5.03 -12.77
N THR A 177 -5.69 -5.87 -11.76
CA THR A 177 -5.56 -7.33 -11.87
C THR A 177 -6.47 -7.90 -12.95
N VAL A 178 -7.72 -7.43 -13.01
CA VAL A 178 -8.69 -7.81 -14.05
C VAL A 178 -8.20 -7.33 -15.43
N ALA A 179 -7.76 -6.07 -15.51
CA ALA A 179 -7.25 -5.49 -16.74
C ALA A 179 -5.99 -6.22 -17.25
N ALA A 180 -5.05 -6.54 -16.37
CA ALA A 180 -3.82 -7.25 -16.70
C ALA A 180 -4.05 -8.67 -17.21
N ALA A 181 -5.06 -9.37 -16.69
CA ALA A 181 -5.42 -10.69 -17.20
C ALA A 181 -5.99 -10.65 -18.61
N VAL A 182 -6.72 -9.59 -18.97
CA VAL A 182 -7.16 -9.37 -20.35
C VAL A 182 -5.97 -8.99 -21.23
N TYR A 183 -5.12 -8.08 -20.79
CA TYR A 183 -3.91 -7.69 -21.51
C TYR A 183 -2.99 -8.89 -21.79
N GLY A 184 -2.83 -9.78 -20.80
CA GLY A 184 -2.05 -11.02 -20.93
C GLY A 184 -2.73 -12.14 -21.73
N GLY A 185 -3.93 -11.92 -22.27
CA GLY A 185 -4.66 -12.89 -23.08
C GLY A 185 -5.27 -14.07 -22.30
N LEU A 186 -5.34 -13.99 -20.98
CA LEU A 186 -5.99 -15.02 -20.14
C LEU A 186 -7.51 -14.99 -20.30
N LYS A 187 -8.09 -13.84 -20.58
CA LYS A 187 -9.50 -13.57 -20.86
C LYS A 187 -9.62 -12.55 -22.00
N GLY A 188 -10.76 -12.53 -22.66
CA GLY A 188 -11.07 -11.48 -23.63
C GLY A 188 -11.71 -10.25 -22.96
N PRO A 189 -11.76 -9.10 -23.67
CA PRO A 189 -12.33 -7.85 -23.13
C PRO A 189 -13.84 -7.96 -22.87
N GLU A 190 -14.53 -8.96 -23.38
CA GLU A 190 -15.95 -9.25 -23.15
C GLU A 190 -16.29 -9.52 -21.68
N ILE A 191 -15.31 -9.88 -20.85
CA ILE A 191 -15.54 -10.09 -19.41
C ILE A 191 -16.08 -8.83 -18.73
N PHE A 192 -15.81 -7.64 -19.27
CA PHE A 192 -16.33 -6.37 -18.76
C PHE A 192 -17.80 -6.11 -19.12
N ALA A 193 -18.51 -7.06 -19.75
CA ALA A 193 -19.96 -7.09 -19.78
C ALA A 193 -20.58 -7.60 -18.46
N ASP A 194 -19.81 -8.24 -17.60
CA ASP A 194 -20.20 -8.73 -16.28
C ASP A 194 -19.81 -7.71 -15.22
N ASP A 195 -20.79 -7.24 -14.43
CA ASP A 195 -20.61 -6.20 -13.41
C ASP A 195 -19.68 -6.60 -12.26
N ARG A 196 -19.42 -7.90 -12.09
CA ARG A 196 -18.43 -8.41 -11.14
C ARG A 196 -16.98 -8.02 -11.49
N ASN A 197 -16.71 -7.54 -12.70
CA ASN A 197 -15.37 -7.17 -13.16
C ASN A 197 -15.10 -5.66 -13.11
N TYR A 198 -16.03 -4.87 -12.60
CA TYR A 198 -15.85 -3.43 -12.42
C TYR A 198 -16.64 -2.92 -11.20
N TYR A 199 -16.37 -1.71 -10.80
CA TYR A 199 -17.09 -0.98 -9.74
C TYR A 199 -18.01 0.05 -10.36
N THR A 200 -19.24 0.03 -9.94
CA THR A 200 -20.19 1.12 -10.23
C THR A 200 -19.86 2.36 -9.39
N PRO A 201 -20.35 3.57 -9.78
CA PRO A 201 -20.18 4.77 -8.96
C PRO A 201 -20.65 4.62 -7.51
N ASP A 202 -21.78 3.94 -7.29
CA ASP A 202 -22.34 3.71 -5.95
C ASP A 202 -21.44 2.81 -5.09
N GLU A 203 -20.84 1.79 -5.69
CA GLU A 203 -19.90 0.90 -5.00
C GLU A 203 -18.59 1.63 -4.66
N LEU A 204 -18.07 2.44 -5.58
CA LEU A 204 -16.91 3.29 -5.31
C LEU A 204 -17.20 4.27 -4.18
N GLN A 205 -18.37 4.91 -4.18
CA GLN A 205 -18.77 5.82 -3.12
C GLN A 205 -18.84 5.11 -1.77
N THR A 206 -19.43 3.90 -1.72
CA THR A 206 -19.50 3.10 -0.50
C THR A 206 -18.11 2.78 0.07
N ILE A 207 -17.16 2.43 -0.80
CA ILE A 207 -15.77 2.16 -0.38
C ILE A 207 -15.09 3.46 0.09
N ASN A 208 -15.26 4.55 -0.63
CA ASN A 208 -14.68 5.86 -0.27
C ASN A 208 -15.23 6.41 1.04
N ASP A 209 -16.51 6.17 1.33
CA ASP A 209 -17.13 6.55 2.61
C ASP A 209 -16.48 5.79 3.78
N ALA A 210 -16.22 4.49 3.59
CA ALA A 210 -15.52 3.69 4.60
C ALA A 210 -14.07 4.17 4.80
N ILE A 211 -13.32 4.41 3.72
CA ILE A 211 -11.94 4.94 3.78
C ILE A 211 -11.92 6.32 4.45
N THR A 212 -12.88 7.17 4.12
CA THR A 212 -13.03 8.48 4.77
C THR A 212 -13.25 8.33 6.27
N GLY A 213 -14.07 7.37 6.67
CA GLY A 213 -14.28 7.02 8.06
C GLY A 213 -12.97 6.56 8.74
N TYR A 214 -12.19 5.71 8.12
CA TYR A 214 -10.87 5.29 8.64
C TYR A 214 -9.92 6.49 8.78
N ASN A 215 -9.85 7.35 7.79
CA ASN A 215 -9.03 8.57 7.84
C ASN A 215 -9.48 9.52 8.96
N ASN A 216 -10.78 9.64 9.20
CA ASN A 216 -11.30 10.42 10.31
C ASN A 216 -10.91 9.80 11.67
N THR A 217 -10.92 8.46 11.77
CA THR A 217 -10.41 7.74 12.95
C THR A 217 -8.92 8.05 13.20
N ILE A 218 -8.09 8.00 12.15
CA ILE A 218 -6.65 8.31 12.27
C ILE A 218 -6.46 9.74 12.83
N ARG A 219 -7.18 10.73 12.29
CA ARG A 219 -7.11 12.13 12.73
C ARG A 219 -7.65 12.35 14.13
N GLU A 220 -8.77 11.69 14.48
CA GLU A 220 -9.37 11.75 15.82
C GLU A 220 -8.39 11.21 16.87
N LEU A 221 -7.81 10.04 16.61
CA LEU A 221 -6.84 9.43 17.52
C LEU A 221 -5.54 10.23 17.59
N ALA A 222 -5.10 10.86 16.50
CA ALA A 222 -3.94 11.74 16.48
C ALA A 222 -4.11 12.96 17.38
N ALA A 223 -5.32 13.48 17.49
CA ALA A 223 -5.65 14.62 18.35
C ALA A 223 -5.90 14.22 19.82
N HIS A 224 -5.90 12.93 20.15
CA HIS A 224 -6.21 12.48 21.49
C HIS A 224 -5.02 12.74 22.46
N PRO A 225 -5.24 13.33 23.64
CA PRO A 225 -4.15 13.76 24.53
C PRO A 225 -3.30 12.60 25.08
N ASP A 226 -3.85 11.40 25.17
CA ASP A 226 -3.14 10.24 25.75
C ASP A 226 -2.13 9.61 24.76
N HIS A 227 -2.30 9.82 23.46
CA HIS A 227 -1.45 9.25 22.42
C HIS A 227 -1.37 10.16 21.18
N PRO A 228 -0.98 11.43 21.34
CA PRO A 228 -0.92 12.36 20.23
C PRO A 228 0.17 11.97 19.23
N PHE A 229 -0.09 12.18 17.92
CA PHE A 229 0.88 11.87 16.87
C PHE A 229 0.71 12.74 15.62
N ALA A 230 1.75 12.79 14.79
CA ALA A 230 1.71 13.48 13.50
C ALA A 230 0.88 12.68 12.48
N VAL A 231 0.16 13.38 11.61
CA VAL A 231 -0.58 12.77 10.50
C VAL A 231 0.05 13.20 9.18
N ALA A 232 0.53 12.24 8.41
CA ALA A 232 0.97 12.46 7.03
C ALA A 232 -0.27 12.37 6.12
N GLU A 233 -0.76 13.51 5.67
CA GLU A 233 -1.95 13.56 4.81
C GLU A 233 -1.62 13.14 3.38
N THR A 234 -2.43 12.26 2.83
CA THR A 234 -2.35 11.80 1.43
C THR A 234 -0.93 11.39 0.96
N PRO A 235 -0.20 10.53 1.71
CA PRO A 235 1.19 10.24 1.37
C PRO A 235 1.36 9.51 0.03
N ILE A 236 0.33 8.81 -0.45
CA ILE A 236 0.29 8.12 -1.75
C ILE A 236 -0.37 8.99 -2.83
N GLN A 237 -1.35 9.80 -2.45
CA GLN A 237 -2.15 10.65 -3.35
C GLN A 237 -1.69 12.11 -3.31
N MET A 238 -0.41 12.35 -3.56
CA MET A 238 0.15 13.70 -3.57
C MET A 238 -0.54 14.57 -4.64
N PRO A 239 -1.14 15.72 -4.27
CA PRO A 239 -1.88 16.55 -5.22
C PRO A 239 -1.07 16.96 -6.44
N GLU A 240 0.23 17.23 -6.27
CA GLU A 240 1.13 17.64 -7.36
C GLU A 240 1.33 16.53 -8.40
N ILE A 241 1.27 15.25 -7.98
CA ILE A 241 1.36 14.10 -8.88
C ILE A 241 0.05 13.93 -9.63
N ILE A 242 -1.08 13.97 -8.92
CA ILE A 242 -2.42 13.85 -9.51
C ILE A 242 -2.65 14.97 -10.53
N GLN A 243 -2.28 16.22 -10.19
CA GLN A 243 -2.37 17.37 -11.09
C GLN A 243 -1.31 17.32 -12.20
N GLY A 244 -0.31 16.44 -12.09
CA GLY A 244 0.78 16.29 -13.07
C GLY A 244 1.72 17.49 -13.12
N THR A 245 1.88 18.20 -12.01
CA THR A 245 2.77 19.36 -11.89
C THR A 245 4.15 18.98 -11.35
N LEU A 246 4.26 17.86 -10.60
CA LEU A 246 5.53 17.41 -10.05
C LEU A 246 6.49 16.95 -11.14
N ARG A 247 7.74 17.41 -11.03
CA ARG A 247 8.84 16.97 -11.90
C ARG A 247 10.06 16.63 -11.07
N VAL A 248 10.77 15.58 -11.50
CA VAL A 248 12.09 15.19 -10.98
C VAL A 248 13.01 15.03 -12.18
N ASN A 249 14.13 15.73 -12.20
CA ASN A 249 15.09 15.73 -13.31
C ASN A 249 14.43 16.00 -14.68
N GLY A 250 13.44 16.91 -14.70
CA GLY A 250 12.67 17.25 -15.91
C GLY A 250 11.56 16.23 -16.28
N TRP A 251 11.53 15.05 -15.68
CA TRP A 251 10.46 14.07 -15.88
C TRP A 251 9.21 14.49 -15.11
N ARG A 252 8.08 14.50 -15.78
CA ARG A 252 6.77 14.63 -15.14
C ARG A 252 6.46 13.32 -14.41
N ILE A 253 6.34 13.38 -13.10
CA ILE A 253 5.97 12.23 -12.29
C ILE A 253 4.46 11.98 -12.42
N SER A 254 4.09 10.72 -12.62
CA SER A 254 2.72 10.28 -12.87
C SER A 254 2.28 9.31 -11.79
N HIS A 255 1.01 9.41 -11.39
CA HIS A 255 0.37 8.40 -10.54
C HIS A 255 0.01 7.12 -11.31
N ARG A 256 0.07 7.11 -12.65
CA ARG A 256 -0.24 5.92 -13.46
C ARG A 256 0.73 4.78 -13.18
N ILE A 257 0.23 3.56 -13.29
CA ILE A 257 1.05 2.36 -13.15
C ILE A 257 2.09 2.29 -14.28
N PHE A 258 3.17 1.54 -14.02
CA PHE A 258 4.28 1.35 -14.96
C PHE A 258 3.82 0.96 -16.38
N ILE A 259 2.87 0.05 -16.52
CA ILE A 259 2.39 -0.45 -17.82
C ILE A 259 1.68 0.63 -18.62
N ASN A 260 0.91 1.51 -17.99
CA ASN A 260 0.27 2.65 -18.68
C ASN A 260 1.29 3.73 -19.09
N ASN A 261 2.53 3.60 -18.65
CA ASN A 261 3.65 4.47 -18.93
C ASN A 261 4.75 3.77 -19.74
N LEU A 262 4.44 2.75 -20.56
CA LEU A 262 5.43 1.98 -21.32
C LEU A 262 6.42 2.84 -22.12
N GLY A 263 6.02 4.04 -22.54
CA GLY A 263 6.92 5.02 -23.17
C GLY A 263 7.67 5.93 -22.20
N LYS A 264 7.34 5.91 -20.89
CA LYS A 264 7.93 6.76 -19.85
C LYS A 264 7.91 6.08 -18.48
N PRO A 265 8.48 4.89 -18.33
CA PRO A 265 8.40 4.12 -17.11
C PRO A 265 8.98 4.87 -15.89
N ARG A 266 10.04 5.67 -16.10
CA ARG A 266 10.67 6.49 -15.06
C ARG A 266 9.73 7.51 -14.40
N ALA A 267 8.62 7.81 -15.04
CA ALA A 267 7.64 8.75 -14.50
C ALA A 267 6.62 8.10 -13.57
N SER A 268 6.59 6.78 -13.45
CA SER A 268 5.59 6.06 -12.67
C SER A 268 5.96 5.96 -11.19
N ILE A 269 5.03 6.31 -10.29
CA ILE A 269 5.20 6.09 -8.85
C ILE A 269 4.79 4.69 -8.41
N MET A 270 4.14 3.91 -9.28
CA MET A 270 3.66 2.56 -8.98
C MET A 270 4.35 1.52 -9.82
N THR A 271 4.60 0.36 -9.22
CA THR A 271 5.12 -0.82 -9.92
C THR A 271 4.07 -1.46 -10.83
N THR A 272 4.44 -2.55 -11.50
CA THR A 272 3.56 -3.29 -12.41
C THR A 272 2.39 -3.99 -11.73
N ASP A 273 2.36 -4.08 -10.41
CA ASP A 273 1.24 -4.66 -9.66
C ASP A 273 0.13 -3.64 -9.34
N GLY A 274 0.37 -2.36 -9.62
CA GLY A 274 -0.60 -1.28 -9.45
C GLY A 274 -0.90 -0.90 -7.99
N VAL A 275 -0.19 -1.49 -7.03
CA VAL A 275 -0.43 -1.32 -5.57
C VAL A 275 0.81 -0.86 -4.83
N HIS A 276 1.98 -1.41 -5.17
CA HIS A 276 3.23 -1.07 -4.51
C HIS A 276 3.95 0.06 -5.25
N MET A 277 4.58 0.93 -4.48
CA MET A 277 5.30 2.09 -5.03
C MET A 277 6.68 1.69 -5.58
N THR A 278 7.12 2.38 -6.61
CA THR A 278 8.50 2.39 -7.10
C THR A 278 9.43 3.06 -6.09
N ASP A 279 10.74 3.00 -6.29
CA ASP A 279 11.68 3.67 -5.38
C ASP A 279 11.45 5.19 -5.37
N ILE A 280 11.17 5.81 -6.53
CA ILE A 280 10.83 7.25 -6.58
C ILE A 280 9.49 7.53 -5.89
N GLY A 281 8.50 6.65 -6.03
CA GLY A 281 7.22 6.76 -5.34
C GLY A 281 7.41 6.72 -3.82
N ASN A 282 8.19 5.78 -3.31
CA ASN A 282 8.52 5.68 -1.89
C ASN A 282 9.29 6.90 -1.37
N ALA A 283 10.22 7.45 -2.16
CA ALA A 283 10.98 8.64 -1.79
C ALA A 283 10.07 9.87 -1.66
N LEU A 284 9.14 10.05 -2.59
CA LEU A 284 8.17 11.15 -2.55
C LEU A 284 7.18 10.98 -1.38
N CYS A 285 6.72 9.76 -1.13
CA CYS A 285 5.93 9.44 0.05
C CYS A 285 6.66 9.80 1.35
N ALA A 286 7.95 9.44 1.46
CA ALA A 286 8.77 9.76 2.61
C ALA A 286 8.87 11.28 2.86
N GLN A 287 8.90 12.13 1.82
CA GLN A 287 8.88 13.58 1.98
C GLN A 287 7.59 14.08 2.65
N VAL A 288 6.44 13.48 2.36
CA VAL A 288 5.17 13.84 3.01
C VAL A 288 5.25 13.55 4.51
N TYR A 289 5.81 12.39 4.89
CA TYR A 289 6.04 12.07 6.31
C TYR A 289 7.03 13.03 6.98
N ILE A 290 8.15 13.33 6.33
CA ILE A 290 9.15 14.27 6.85
C ILE A 290 8.51 15.63 7.16
N ARG A 291 7.71 16.17 6.24
CA ARG A 291 6.99 17.44 6.46
C ARG A 291 6.03 17.34 7.64
N ALA A 292 5.20 16.30 7.70
CA ALA A 292 4.25 16.09 8.80
C ALA A 292 4.97 15.99 10.16
N ILE A 293 6.10 15.30 10.22
CA ILE A 293 6.91 15.17 11.43
C ILE A 293 7.51 16.53 11.82
N ASN A 294 8.10 17.24 10.87
CA ASN A 294 8.69 18.55 11.12
C ASN A 294 7.66 19.56 11.64
N ASP A 295 6.49 19.61 10.98
CA ASP A 295 5.41 20.52 11.35
C ASP A 295 4.85 20.22 12.73
N TYR A 296 4.67 18.95 13.04
CA TYR A 296 4.04 18.53 14.30
C TYR A 296 4.99 18.62 15.50
N TYR A 297 6.23 18.11 15.34
CA TYR A 297 7.21 18.03 16.44
C TYR A 297 8.16 19.22 16.50
N GLY A 298 8.08 20.18 15.55
CA GLY A 298 9.00 21.30 15.47
C GLY A 298 10.43 20.87 15.15
N THR A 299 10.60 19.74 14.46
CA THR A 299 11.92 19.22 14.05
C THR A 299 12.38 19.86 12.74
N ASN A 300 13.61 19.57 12.34
CA ASN A 300 14.17 20.05 11.08
C ASN A 300 14.85 18.89 10.35
N ILE A 301 14.09 17.79 10.12
CA ILE A 301 14.58 16.67 9.31
C ILE A 301 14.69 17.18 7.88
N PRO A 302 15.85 17.06 7.22
CA PRO A 302 16.01 17.53 5.86
C PRO A 302 15.15 16.72 4.88
N GLU A 303 14.43 17.42 3.99
CA GLU A 303 13.78 16.78 2.85
C GLU A 303 14.82 16.25 1.85
N LEU A 304 14.43 15.28 1.03
CA LEU A 304 15.27 14.82 -0.08
C LEU A 304 15.49 15.97 -1.07
N THR A 305 16.74 16.19 -1.40
CA THR A 305 17.13 17.18 -2.42
C THR A 305 16.79 16.69 -3.82
N GLU A 306 16.68 17.61 -4.78
CA GLU A 306 16.48 17.28 -6.20
C GLU A 306 17.57 16.31 -6.71
N ALA A 307 18.80 16.46 -6.26
CA ALA A 307 19.90 15.55 -6.64
C ALA A 307 19.69 14.14 -6.09
N GLN A 308 19.18 13.99 -4.86
CA GLN A 308 18.86 12.68 -4.27
C GLN A 308 17.67 12.03 -4.98
N LEU A 309 16.60 12.78 -5.23
CA LEU A 309 15.45 12.29 -5.99
C LEU A 309 15.84 11.87 -7.42
N THR A 310 16.71 12.64 -8.07
CA THR A 310 17.26 12.30 -9.39
C THR A 310 18.07 11.02 -9.35
N ALA A 311 18.92 10.85 -8.33
CA ALA A 311 19.69 9.62 -8.15
C ALA A 311 18.79 8.41 -7.91
N ILE A 312 17.75 8.54 -7.10
CA ILE A 312 16.75 7.49 -6.85
C ILE A 312 16.03 7.14 -8.17
N LEU A 313 15.53 8.15 -8.88
CA LEU A 313 14.84 7.95 -10.16
C LEU A 313 15.70 7.24 -11.20
N ASN A 314 16.98 7.57 -11.27
CA ASN A 314 17.91 6.98 -12.24
C ASN A 314 18.39 5.56 -11.86
N ASN A 315 18.29 5.19 -10.60
CA ASN A 315 18.72 3.87 -10.10
C ASN A 315 17.53 2.97 -9.71
N ASP A 316 16.30 3.38 -9.99
CA ASP A 316 15.12 2.58 -9.69
C ASP A 316 15.13 1.31 -10.55
N PRO A 317 15.21 0.11 -9.95
CA PRO A 317 15.29 -1.15 -10.70
C PRO A 317 13.98 -1.53 -11.40
N PHE A 318 12.86 -0.87 -11.05
CA PHE A 318 11.56 -1.03 -11.71
C PHE A 318 11.38 -0.04 -12.86
N VAL A 319 12.38 0.81 -13.09
CA VAL A 319 12.39 1.81 -14.14
C VAL A 319 13.48 1.39 -15.12
N ASP A 320 13.12 1.19 -16.38
CA ASP A 320 14.07 0.85 -17.42
C ASP A 320 15.11 1.97 -17.55
N ASN A 321 16.34 1.65 -17.18
CA ASN A 321 17.48 2.56 -17.22
C ASN A 321 18.24 2.50 -18.56
N ASP A 322 17.88 1.55 -19.43
CA ASP A 322 18.60 1.32 -20.69
C ASP A 322 18.14 2.27 -21.83
N GLY A 323 17.33 3.27 -21.47
CA GLY A 323 17.06 4.53 -22.21
C GLY A 323 16.51 4.42 -23.59
#